data_d3f72b9046fa2ad3e95013da94765dc1
#
_entry.id   d3f72b9046fa2ad3e95013da94765dc1
#
_cell.length_a   1.000
_cell.length_b   1.000
_cell.length_c   1.000
_cell.angle_alpha   90.00
_cell.angle_beta   90.00
_cell.angle_gamma   90.00
#
_symmetry.space_group_name_H-M   'P 1'
#
loop_
_entity.id
_entity.type
_entity.pdbx_description
1 polymer ?
#
loop_
_entity_poly.entity_id
_entity_poly.type
_entity_poly.pdbx_seq_one_letter_code
_entity_poly.pdbx_strand_id
1 'polypeptide(L)'
;MKHRWKEFLSEGELKTVGVVACLNDDDQFLIIRRSDVDHRAGRWTMPGGHIDDNDSSIEAGAVRELQEEANLSCSAADLVYLGKPASKKYYFLTQKWTGNVNVEQPNPKTGEIEHDDWKWATIEEIKDTEDTEIPIYLLEKALEMSKNAK
;
A
#
# COMPACT_ATOMS: atom_id res chain seq x y z
N MET A 1 4.30 -17.88 -22.74
CA MET A 1 5.12 -18.97 -22.25
C MET A 1 5.68 -18.74 -20.87
N LYS A 2 6.44 -17.68 -20.67
CA LYS A 2 7.06 -17.46 -19.37
C LYS A 2 6.06 -17.37 -18.23
N HIS A 3 4.95 -16.70 -18.44
CA HIS A 3 3.96 -16.54 -17.41
C HIS A 3 3.27 -17.85 -17.03
N ARG A 4 3.26 -18.81 -17.94
CA ARG A 4 2.59 -20.06 -17.65
C ARG A 4 3.33 -20.90 -16.62
N TRP A 5 4.65 -20.94 -16.67
CA TRP A 5 5.38 -21.71 -15.68
C TRP A 5 5.50 -20.98 -14.35
N LYS A 6 5.09 -19.70 -14.30
CA LYS A 6 4.97 -19.02 -13.02
C LYS A 6 4.01 -19.71 -12.09
N GLU A 7 3.06 -20.45 -12.63
CA GLU A 7 2.13 -21.20 -11.82
C GLU A 7 2.84 -22.24 -10.95
N PHE A 8 4.05 -22.60 -11.31
CA PHE A 8 4.83 -23.60 -10.61
C PHE A 8 5.96 -23.02 -9.78
N LEU A 9 6.03 -21.68 -9.72
CA LEU A 9 7.06 -21.03 -8.93
C LEU A 9 6.84 -21.30 -7.46
N SER A 10 7.93 -21.54 -6.75
CA SER A 10 7.87 -21.62 -5.30
C SER A 10 7.55 -20.27 -4.70
N GLU A 11 7.10 -20.27 -3.46
CA GLU A 11 6.83 -19.04 -2.74
C GLU A 11 8.05 -18.12 -2.74
N GLY A 12 9.26 -18.66 -2.66
CA GLY A 12 10.49 -17.89 -2.67
C GLY A 12 10.73 -17.10 -3.93
N GLU A 13 10.05 -17.47 -5.03
CA GLU A 13 10.21 -16.80 -6.31
C GLU A 13 9.13 -15.76 -6.58
N LEU A 14 8.15 -15.62 -5.69
CA LEU A 14 7.15 -14.58 -5.79
C LEU A 14 7.77 -13.23 -5.44
N LYS A 15 7.27 -12.18 -6.07
CA LYS A 15 7.78 -10.84 -5.80
C LYS A 15 7.34 -10.34 -4.44
N THR A 16 8.25 -9.66 -3.77
CA THR A 16 7.97 -9.01 -2.50
C THR A 16 7.15 -7.74 -2.75
N VAL A 17 6.16 -7.52 -1.90
CA VAL A 17 5.29 -6.34 -1.96
C VAL A 17 5.41 -5.57 -0.65
N GLY A 18 5.52 -4.25 -0.76
CA GLY A 18 5.53 -3.35 0.39
C GLY A 18 4.32 -2.42 0.31
N VAL A 19 3.57 -2.33 1.39
CA VAL A 19 2.35 -1.52 1.48
C VAL A 19 2.49 -0.54 2.63
N VAL A 20 2.05 0.70 2.44
CA VAL A 20 2.13 1.73 3.47
C VAL A 20 0.74 2.15 3.93
N ALA A 21 0.49 1.98 5.22
CA ALA A 21 -0.71 2.50 5.87
C ALA A 21 -0.38 3.90 6.38
N CYS A 22 -0.94 4.92 5.71
CA CYS A 22 -0.78 6.30 6.12
C CYS A 22 -1.93 6.65 7.07
N LEU A 23 -1.59 6.99 8.30
CA LEU A 23 -2.57 7.29 9.35
C LEU A 23 -2.48 8.76 9.73
N ASN A 24 -3.58 9.51 9.55
CA ASN A 24 -3.62 10.93 9.90
C ASN A 24 -4.03 11.16 11.34
N ASP A 25 -4.10 12.44 11.74
CA ASP A 25 -4.44 12.81 13.12
C ASP A 25 -5.89 12.58 13.50
N ASP A 26 -6.74 12.30 12.52
CA ASP A 26 -8.15 12.02 12.73
C ASP A 26 -8.45 10.52 12.76
N ASP A 27 -7.44 9.69 12.96
CA ASP A 27 -7.54 8.23 12.98
C ASP A 27 -8.08 7.67 11.66
N GLN A 28 -7.75 8.31 10.55
CA GLN A 28 -8.16 7.87 9.22
C GLN A 28 -6.95 7.38 8.44
N PHE A 29 -7.17 6.33 7.64
CA PHE A 29 -6.15 5.76 6.76
C PHE A 29 -6.42 6.16 5.33
N LEU A 30 -5.34 6.38 4.58
CA LEU A 30 -5.45 6.64 3.15
C LEU A 30 -5.78 5.33 2.43
N ILE A 31 -6.88 5.31 1.71
CA ILE A 31 -7.22 4.19 0.82
C ILE A 31 -7.41 4.72 -0.59
N ILE A 32 -7.05 3.90 -1.56
CA ILE A 32 -7.07 4.25 -2.98
C ILE A 32 -7.83 3.16 -3.75
N ARG A 33 -8.48 3.55 -4.84
CA ARG A 33 -9.31 2.62 -5.61
C ARG A 33 -8.64 2.27 -6.93
N ARG A 34 -8.61 0.99 -7.26
CA ARG A 34 -8.04 0.50 -8.51
C ARG A 34 -8.91 0.94 -9.69
N SER A 35 -8.26 1.46 -10.73
CA SER A 35 -8.93 1.90 -11.95
C SER A 35 -9.34 0.71 -12.82
N ASP A 36 -10.02 0.99 -13.92
CA ASP A 36 -10.53 -0.03 -14.83
C ASP A 36 -9.44 -0.72 -15.67
N VAL A 37 -8.19 -0.24 -15.62
CA VAL A 37 -7.08 -0.93 -16.28
C VAL A 37 -6.56 -2.10 -15.44
N ASP A 38 -6.94 -2.19 -14.17
CA ASP A 38 -6.54 -3.29 -13.28
C ASP A 38 -7.62 -4.36 -13.31
N HIS A 39 -7.21 -5.64 -13.34
CA HIS A 39 -8.17 -6.75 -13.29
C HIS A 39 -8.97 -6.80 -11.98
N ARG A 40 -8.53 -6.05 -10.97
CA ARG A 40 -9.26 -5.90 -9.70
C ARG A 40 -9.93 -4.53 -9.63
N ALA A 41 -10.38 -4.02 -10.77
CA ALA A 41 -10.99 -2.70 -10.89
C ALA A 41 -12.08 -2.48 -9.84
N GLY A 42 -12.10 -1.28 -9.27
CA GLY A 42 -13.07 -0.90 -8.26
C GLY A 42 -12.73 -1.30 -6.84
N ARG A 43 -11.69 -2.12 -6.63
CA ARG A 43 -11.28 -2.52 -5.29
C ARG A 43 -10.51 -1.41 -4.59
N TRP A 44 -10.82 -1.25 -3.32
CA TRP A 44 -10.08 -0.33 -2.46
C TRP A 44 -8.90 -1.04 -1.82
N THR A 45 -7.77 -0.36 -1.78
CA THR A 45 -6.52 -0.90 -1.25
C THR A 45 -5.72 0.23 -0.60
N MET A 46 -4.53 -0.08 -0.12
CA MET A 46 -3.59 0.93 0.38
C MET A 46 -2.44 1.05 -0.60
N PRO A 47 -1.77 2.23 -0.64
CA PRO A 47 -0.63 2.40 -1.55
C PRO A 47 0.46 1.38 -1.29
N GLY A 48 0.97 0.77 -2.35
CA GLY A 48 2.03 -0.23 -2.25
C GLY A 48 2.25 -0.90 -3.58
N GLY A 49 3.27 -1.71 -3.65
CA GLY A 49 3.58 -2.43 -4.86
C GLY A 49 4.84 -3.27 -4.75
N HIS A 50 5.28 -3.78 -5.87
CA HIS A 50 6.42 -4.68 -5.93
C HIS A 50 7.72 -3.96 -5.59
N ILE A 51 8.55 -4.62 -4.79
CA ILE A 51 9.88 -4.12 -4.45
C ILE A 51 10.81 -4.52 -5.59
N ASP A 52 11.54 -3.54 -6.12
CA ASP A 52 12.48 -3.76 -7.23
C ASP A 52 13.87 -4.12 -6.69
N ASP A 53 14.67 -4.74 -7.54
CA ASP A 53 16.06 -5.08 -7.18
C ASP A 53 16.89 -3.84 -6.88
N ASN A 54 16.50 -2.69 -7.43
CA ASN A 54 17.20 -1.43 -7.19
C ASN A 54 16.83 -0.77 -5.86
N ASP A 55 15.78 -1.24 -5.20
CA ASP A 55 15.41 -0.71 -3.89
C ASP A 55 16.39 -1.22 -2.85
N SER A 56 16.90 -0.32 -2.01
CA SER A 56 17.90 -0.68 -1.00
C SER A 56 17.34 -1.53 0.13
N SER A 57 16.02 -1.53 0.30
CA SER A 57 15.33 -2.30 1.33
C SER A 57 13.85 -2.40 0.96
N ILE A 58 13.11 -3.25 1.69
CA ILE A 58 11.66 -3.35 1.52
C ILE A 58 11.03 -2.01 1.87
N GLU A 59 11.50 -1.36 2.93
CA GLU A 59 11.01 -0.05 3.35
C GLU A 59 11.24 1.01 2.26
N ALA A 60 12.41 1.02 1.66
CA ALA A 60 12.71 1.98 0.59
C ALA A 60 11.79 1.78 -0.60
N GLY A 61 11.54 0.51 -0.97
CA GLY A 61 10.61 0.21 -2.05
C GLY A 61 9.18 0.61 -1.74
N ALA A 62 8.76 0.40 -0.48
CA ALA A 62 7.43 0.81 -0.06
C ALA A 62 7.27 2.34 -0.13
N VAL A 63 8.29 3.08 0.27
CA VAL A 63 8.29 4.56 0.17
C VAL A 63 8.22 4.99 -1.29
N ARG A 64 8.98 4.34 -2.17
CA ARG A 64 8.93 4.65 -3.59
C ARG A 64 7.54 4.40 -4.17
N GLU A 65 6.91 3.28 -3.82
CA GLU A 65 5.56 2.97 -4.29
C GLU A 65 4.53 3.98 -3.78
N LEU A 66 4.67 4.43 -2.53
CA LEU A 66 3.79 5.46 -1.98
C LEU A 66 3.88 6.74 -2.81
N GLN A 67 5.09 7.13 -3.19
CA GLN A 67 5.30 8.31 -4.04
C GLN A 67 4.68 8.11 -5.41
N GLU A 68 4.88 6.94 -6.01
CA GLU A 68 4.37 6.68 -7.35
C GLU A 68 2.85 6.60 -7.39
N GLU A 69 2.24 6.01 -6.38
CA GLU A 69 0.80 5.76 -6.41
C GLU A 69 -0.04 6.86 -5.78
N ALA A 70 0.49 7.57 -4.81
CA ALA A 70 -0.29 8.54 -4.05
C ALA A 70 0.35 9.93 -3.96
N ASN A 71 1.54 10.11 -4.52
CA ASN A 71 2.25 11.39 -4.50
C ASN A 71 2.62 11.86 -3.10
N LEU A 72 2.81 10.94 -2.17
CA LEU A 72 3.22 11.25 -0.82
C LEU A 72 4.65 10.79 -0.59
N SER A 73 5.44 11.63 0.07
CA SER A 73 6.84 11.35 0.37
C SER A 73 7.04 11.16 1.86
N CYS A 74 7.73 10.10 2.24
CA CYS A 74 8.13 9.90 3.63
C CYS A 74 9.50 9.24 3.67
N SER A 75 10.11 9.24 4.84
CA SER A 75 11.39 8.58 5.04
C SER A 75 11.17 7.12 5.38
N ALA A 76 11.99 6.24 4.82
CA ALA A 76 11.97 4.81 5.16
C ALA A 76 12.20 4.62 6.68
N ALA A 77 12.97 5.50 7.30
CA ALA A 77 13.23 5.45 8.74
C ALA A 77 11.99 5.73 9.58
N ASP A 78 10.97 6.37 9.00
CA ASP A 78 9.72 6.68 9.71
C ASP A 78 8.68 5.57 9.56
N LEU A 79 8.97 4.53 8.79
CA LEU A 79 8.06 3.40 8.66
C LEU A 79 8.16 2.48 9.87
N VAL A 80 7.01 2.04 10.36
CA VAL A 80 6.91 1.09 11.46
C VAL A 80 6.28 -0.20 10.93
N TYR A 81 6.98 -1.31 11.10
CA TYR A 81 6.48 -2.59 10.59
C TYR A 81 5.20 -3.01 11.31
N LEU A 82 4.17 -3.33 10.56
CA LEU A 82 2.88 -3.78 11.09
C LEU A 82 2.74 -5.30 11.05
N GLY A 83 3.15 -5.91 9.97
CA GLY A 83 2.97 -7.34 9.82
C GLY A 83 2.99 -7.79 8.37
N LYS A 84 2.87 -9.10 8.21
CA LYS A 84 2.93 -9.76 6.91
C LYS A 84 1.70 -10.67 6.78
N PRO A 85 0.55 -10.12 6.33
CA PRO A 85 -0.70 -10.89 6.27
C PRO A 85 -0.68 -12.01 5.22
N ALA A 86 0.23 -11.92 4.27
CA ALA A 86 0.42 -12.95 3.25
C ALA A 86 1.91 -13.08 2.99
N SER A 87 2.32 -14.20 2.41
CA SER A 87 3.71 -14.42 2.08
C SER A 87 4.26 -13.28 1.22
N LYS A 88 5.40 -12.73 1.62
CA LYS A 88 6.10 -11.66 0.90
C LYS A 88 5.30 -10.37 0.74
N LYS A 89 4.26 -10.17 1.54
CA LYS A 89 3.48 -8.93 1.52
C LYS A 89 3.60 -8.25 2.87
N TYR A 90 4.38 -7.18 2.90
CA TYR A 90 4.77 -6.47 4.11
C TYR A 90 3.99 -5.17 4.26
N TYR A 91 3.42 -4.94 5.44
CA TYR A 91 2.68 -3.71 5.75
C TYR A 91 3.46 -2.86 6.74
N PHE A 92 3.49 -1.57 6.47
CA PHE A 92 4.17 -0.57 7.33
C PHE A 92 3.21 0.56 7.65
N LEU A 93 3.38 1.13 8.83
CA LEU A 93 2.64 2.31 9.27
C LEU A 93 3.53 3.55 9.10
N THR A 94 2.96 4.65 8.62
CA THR A 94 3.59 5.95 8.74
C THR A 94 2.57 6.98 9.20
N GLN A 95 3.02 7.90 10.04
CA GLN A 95 2.24 9.05 10.48
C GLN A 95 2.89 10.37 10.06
N LYS A 96 3.96 10.27 9.25
CA LYS A 96 4.74 11.43 8.78
C LYS A 96 4.94 11.35 7.29
N TRP A 97 4.47 12.35 6.58
CA TRP A 97 4.69 12.47 5.13
C TRP A 97 4.54 13.91 4.71
N THR A 98 4.99 14.20 3.48
CA THR A 98 4.78 15.49 2.82
C THR A 98 4.13 15.26 1.48
N GLY A 99 3.53 16.30 0.92
CA GLY A 99 2.88 16.23 -0.38
C GLY A 99 1.37 16.21 -0.27
N ASN A 100 0.72 16.29 -1.42
CA ASN A 100 -0.73 16.24 -1.54
C ASN A 100 -1.12 14.99 -2.30
N VAL A 101 -2.15 14.29 -1.84
CA VAL A 101 -2.58 13.05 -2.46
C VAL A 101 -2.96 13.28 -3.92
N ASN A 102 -2.38 12.49 -4.78
CA ASN A 102 -2.71 12.44 -6.21
C ASN A 102 -2.50 11.01 -6.66
N VAL A 103 -3.57 10.32 -7.00
CA VAL A 103 -3.51 8.91 -7.42
C VAL A 103 -3.55 8.75 -8.94
N GLU A 104 -3.80 9.83 -9.67
CA GLU A 104 -3.88 9.79 -11.12
C GLU A 104 -2.52 10.01 -11.78
N GLN A 105 -1.48 9.43 -11.20
CA GLN A 105 -0.12 9.48 -11.73
C GLN A 105 0.11 8.26 -12.62
N PRO A 106 0.63 8.45 -13.85
CA PRO A 106 0.92 7.31 -14.71
C PRO A 106 1.99 6.41 -14.08
N ASN A 107 1.78 5.11 -14.20
CA ASN A 107 2.79 4.13 -13.79
C ASN A 107 4.05 4.38 -14.62
N PRO A 108 5.23 4.52 -14.01
CA PRO A 108 6.45 4.84 -14.75
C PRO A 108 6.83 3.79 -15.81
N LYS A 109 6.39 2.56 -15.64
CA LYS A 109 6.74 1.47 -16.56
C LYS A 109 5.73 1.28 -17.68
N THR A 110 4.44 1.53 -17.42
CA THR A 110 3.38 1.25 -18.38
C THR A 110 2.70 2.49 -18.93
N GLY A 111 2.79 3.61 -18.24
CA GLY A 111 2.09 4.84 -18.59
C GLY A 111 0.62 4.82 -18.23
N GLU A 112 0.13 3.75 -17.64
CA GLU A 112 -1.27 3.63 -17.27
C GLU A 112 -1.56 4.26 -15.91
N ILE A 113 -2.77 4.82 -15.77
CA ILE A 113 -3.25 5.36 -14.50
C ILE A 113 -3.99 4.24 -13.77
N GLU A 114 -3.35 3.68 -12.75
CA GLU A 114 -3.82 2.47 -12.10
C GLU A 114 -4.86 2.68 -11.01
N HIS A 115 -5.05 3.93 -10.58
CA HIS A 115 -6.00 4.28 -9.53
C HIS A 115 -6.83 5.48 -9.99
N ASP A 116 -8.11 5.52 -9.59
CA ASP A 116 -9.03 6.56 -10.05
C ASP A 116 -9.75 7.29 -8.93
N ASP A 117 -9.51 6.92 -7.67
CA ASP A 117 -10.12 7.61 -6.54
C ASP A 117 -9.30 7.35 -5.28
N TRP A 118 -9.54 8.17 -4.26
CA TRP A 118 -8.89 8.03 -2.96
C TRP A 118 -9.74 8.70 -1.90
N LYS A 119 -9.53 8.28 -0.65
CA LYS A 119 -10.16 8.96 0.48
C LYS A 119 -9.42 8.64 1.77
N TRP A 120 -9.62 9.48 2.77
CA TRP A 120 -9.25 9.17 4.15
C TRP A 120 -10.44 8.50 4.80
N ALA A 121 -10.22 7.34 5.41
CA ALA A 121 -11.31 6.54 5.97
C ALA A 121 -10.94 5.98 7.32
N THR A 122 -11.88 5.99 8.25
CA THR A 122 -11.73 5.32 9.54
C THR A 122 -11.83 3.81 9.34
N ILE A 123 -11.41 3.04 10.33
CA ILE A 123 -11.55 1.58 10.27
C ILE A 123 -13.01 1.19 10.07
N GLU A 124 -13.93 1.87 10.74
CA GLU A 124 -15.36 1.57 10.59
C GLU A 124 -15.85 1.79 9.17
N GLU A 125 -15.39 2.89 8.55
CA GLU A 125 -15.73 3.17 7.16
C GLU A 125 -15.12 2.14 6.22
N ILE A 126 -13.90 1.68 6.50
CA ILE A 126 -13.26 0.65 5.69
C ILE A 126 -14.00 -0.67 5.81
N LYS A 127 -14.44 -1.04 7.02
CA LYS A 127 -15.22 -2.25 7.22
C LYS A 127 -16.54 -2.25 6.42
N ASP A 128 -17.12 -1.07 6.26
CA ASP A 128 -18.38 -0.90 5.52
C ASP A 128 -18.18 -0.75 4.02
N THR A 129 -16.92 -0.68 3.57
CA THR A 129 -16.60 -0.51 2.16
C THR A 129 -16.60 -1.88 1.48
N GLU A 130 -17.36 -1.99 0.40
CA GLU A 130 -17.36 -3.21 -0.42
C GLU A 130 -16.08 -3.28 -1.25
N ASP A 131 -15.71 -4.50 -1.63
CA ASP A 131 -14.57 -4.75 -2.50
C ASP A 131 -13.26 -4.13 -1.97
N THR A 132 -12.96 -4.43 -0.72
CA THR A 132 -11.69 -4.04 -0.13
C THR A 132 -10.82 -5.27 0.11
N GLU A 133 -9.51 -5.11 -0.06
CA GLU A 133 -8.54 -6.16 0.24
C GLU A 133 -7.63 -5.78 1.39
N ILE A 134 -8.11 -4.89 2.27
CA ILE A 134 -7.32 -4.33 3.36
C ILE A 134 -7.46 -5.19 4.63
N PRO A 135 -6.34 -5.63 5.23
CA PRO A 135 -6.39 -6.44 6.45
C PRO A 135 -6.71 -5.58 7.67
N ILE A 136 -7.97 -5.63 8.11
CA ILE A 136 -8.47 -4.78 9.19
C ILE A 136 -7.67 -4.97 10.48
N TYR A 137 -7.28 -6.20 10.81
CA TYR A 137 -6.56 -6.43 12.07
C TYR A 137 -5.23 -5.69 12.14
N LEU A 138 -4.58 -5.44 10.99
CA LEU A 138 -3.36 -4.65 10.96
C LEU A 138 -3.64 -3.17 11.19
N LEU A 139 -4.78 -2.69 10.72
CA LEU A 139 -5.18 -1.30 10.96
C LEU A 139 -5.51 -1.06 12.42
N GLU A 140 -6.14 -2.03 13.05
CA GLU A 140 -6.42 -1.96 14.49
C GLU A 140 -5.12 -1.93 15.29
N LYS A 141 -4.15 -2.74 14.88
CA LYS A 141 -2.82 -2.72 15.47
C LYS A 141 -2.15 -1.37 15.28
N ALA A 142 -2.25 -0.80 14.09
CA ALA A 142 -1.66 0.50 13.79
C ALA A 142 -2.24 1.60 14.67
N LEU A 143 -3.55 1.64 14.85
CA LEU A 143 -4.19 2.61 15.74
C LEU A 143 -3.69 2.47 17.17
N GLU A 144 -3.60 1.25 17.66
CA GLU A 144 -3.11 1.01 19.01
C GLU A 144 -1.67 1.49 19.17
N MET A 145 -0.82 1.17 18.19
CA MET A 145 0.57 1.61 18.19
C MET A 145 0.67 3.14 18.18
N SER A 146 -0.16 3.82 17.41
CA SER A 146 -0.16 5.28 17.33
C SER A 146 -0.52 5.92 18.67
N LYS A 147 -1.44 5.32 19.40
CA LYS A 147 -1.84 5.83 20.71
C LYS A 147 -0.75 5.60 21.75
N ASN A 148 -0.06 4.48 21.67
CA ASN A 148 1.00 4.15 22.63
C ASN A 148 2.26 4.98 22.40
N ALA A 149 2.45 5.52 21.19
CA ALA A 149 3.61 6.32 20.85
C ALA A 149 3.49 7.79 21.29
N LYS A 150 2.32 8.19 21.77
CA LYS A 150 2.08 9.59 22.18
C LYS A 150 2.33 9.85 23.66
#